data_d9fdac8c35f92bab50dca3d6f8900196
#
_entry.id   d9fdac8c35f92bab50dca3d6f8900196
#
_cell.length_a   1.000
_cell.length_b   1.000
_cell.length_c   1.000
_cell.angle_alpha   90.00
_cell.angle_beta   90.00
_cell.angle_gamma   90.00
#
_symmetry.space_group_name_H-M   'P 1'
#
loop_
_entity.id
_entity.type
_entity.pdbx_description
1 polymer ?
#
loop_
_entity_poly.entity_id
_entity_poly.type
_entity_poly.pdbx_seq_one_letter_code
_entity_poly.pdbx_strand_id
1 'polypeptide(L)'
;MKKIVIIDDEYFFRQALIKYVRSFKDEFTVVGDAGNGKLGIELIEQYHPEIILIDISMPQMTGFDVISYIQKQALQTRFIIISGYDKFEYAQKAIQMGVQDFLLKPVTVESLHKSLRQTSERIDQEVKKDQNLEVLDKKKRNYQNYMRHFAASQFVRKYKDQFGIQ
;
A
#
# COMPACT_ATOMS: atom_id res chain seq x y z
N MET A 1 -2.98 13.31 4.09
CA MET A 1 -4.00 12.38 4.64
C MET A 1 -4.04 11.11 3.81
N LYS A 2 -4.06 9.96 4.46
CA LYS A 2 -4.25 8.67 3.78
C LYS A 2 -5.73 8.47 3.46
N LYS A 3 -6.03 8.05 2.25
CA LYS A 3 -7.40 7.74 1.81
C LYS A 3 -7.81 6.34 2.24
N ILE A 4 -8.99 6.22 2.81
CA ILE A 4 -9.57 4.97 3.30
C ILE A 4 -10.87 4.68 2.55
N VAL A 5 -11.04 3.42 2.13
CA VAL A 5 -12.33 2.85 1.73
C VAL A 5 -12.76 1.82 2.77
N ILE A 6 -14.04 1.81 3.11
CA ILE A 6 -14.63 0.88 4.08
C ILE A 6 -15.64 0.00 3.36
N ILE A 7 -15.49 -1.31 3.51
CA ILE A 7 -16.34 -2.32 2.87
C ILE A 7 -16.88 -3.26 3.93
N ASP A 8 -18.17 -3.17 4.22
CA ASP A 8 -18.87 -4.01 5.20
C ASP A 8 -20.37 -4.01 4.87
N ASP A 9 -21.01 -5.16 4.88
CA ASP A 9 -22.45 -5.29 4.59
C ASP A 9 -23.34 -4.80 5.73
N GLU A 10 -22.82 -4.68 6.94
CA GLU A 10 -23.52 -4.14 8.10
C GLU A 10 -23.52 -2.60 8.08
N TYR A 11 -24.59 -2.01 7.63
CA TYR A 11 -24.72 -0.56 7.48
C TYR A 11 -24.31 0.23 8.74
N PHE A 12 -24.89 -0.12 9.91
CA PHE A 12 -24.61 0.62 11.14
C PHE A 12 -23.18 0.49 11.63
N PHE A 13 -22.59 -0.69 11.47
CA PHE A 13 -21.18 -0.90 11.77
C PHE A 13 -20.28 -0.08 10.85
N ARG A 14 -20.58 -0.06 9.56
CA ARG A 14 -19.85 0.75 8.57
C ARG A 14 -19.93 2.24 8.91
N GLN A 15 -21.11 2.74 9.31
CA GLN A 15 -21.27 4.14 9.74
C GLN A 15 -20.47 4.45 11.01
N ALA A 16 -20.41 3.52 11.96
CA ALA A 16 -19.60 3.67 13.16
C ALA A 16 -18.11 3.78 12.83
N LEU A 17 -17.59 2.96 11.92
CA LEU A 17 -16.20 3.04 11.46
C LEU A 17 -15.89 4.38 10.78
N ILE A 18 -16.80 4.88 9.95
CA ILE A 18 -16.67 6.21 9.32
C ILE A 18 -16.53 7.29 10.39
N LYS A 19 -17.39 7.24 11.41
CA LYS A 19 -17.35 8.19 12.53
C LYS A 19 -16.03 8.11 13.29
N TYR A 20 -15.52 6.90 13.53
CA TYR A 20 -14.23 6.70 14.20
C TYR A 20 -13.09 7.30 13.38
N VAL A 21 -13.03 7.00 12.10
CA VAL A 21 -11.97 7.54 11.22
C VAL A 21 -12.02 9.07 11.16
N ARG A 22 -13.20 9.65 11.08
CA ARG A 22 -13.37 11.12 11.09
C ARG A 22 -12.90 11.78 12.39
N SER A 23 -12.86 11.05 13.49
CA SER A 23 -12.32 11.56 14.76
C SER A 23 -10.78 11.66 14.76
N PHE A 24 -10.11 10.97 13.84
CA PHE A 24 -8.66 11.02 13.65
C PHE A 24 -8.29 12.15 12.67
N LYS A 25 -8.58 13.36 13.08
CA LYS A 25 -8.44 14.57 12.25
C LYS A 25 -7.03 14.67 11.63
N ASP A 26 -6.99 15.06 10.38
CA ASP A 26 -5.78 15.36 9.62
C ASP A 26 -4.87 14.15 9.32
N GLU A 27 -5.18 12.95 9.81
CA GLU A 27 -4.42 11.74 9.51
C GLU A 27 -5.03 10.93 8.36
N PHE A 28 -6.36 10.78 8.38
CA PHE A 28 -7.10 9.89 7.47
C PHE A 28 -8.35 10.55 6.90
N THR A 29 -8.73 10.15 5.69
CA THR A 29 -9.98 10.56 5.07
C THR A 29 -10.71 9.38 4.46
N VAL A 30 -11.99 9.21 4.75
CA VAL A 30 -12.84 8.21 4.11
C VAL A 30 -13.30 8.77 2.77
N VAL A 31 -12.86 8.15 1.68
CA VAL A 31 -13.21 8.56 0.32
C VAL A 31 -14.42 7.82 -0.23
N GLY A 32 -14.81 6.73 0.41
CA GLY A 32 -16.00 5.98 0.04
C GLY A 32 -16.24 4.81 0.98
N ASP A 33 -17.49 4.34 1.00
CA ASP A 33 -17.90 3.14 1.71
C ASP A 33 -18.84 2.30 0.85
N ALA A 34 -18.79 1.00 1.01
CA ALA A 34 -19.60 0.06 0.24
C ALA A 34 -20.18 -1.05 1.11
N GLY A 35 -21.42 -1.45 0.78
CA GLY A 35 -22.09 -2.55 1.46
C GLY A 35 -21.88 -3.93 0.85
N ASN A 36 -21.06 -4.05 -0.20
CA ASN A 36 -20.73 -5.32 -0.82
C ASN A 36 -19.36 -5.24 -1.55
N GLY A 37 -18.84 -6.40 -1.92
CA GLY A 37 -17.53 -6.51 -2.55
C GLY A 37 -17.44 -5.85 -3.92
N LYS A 38 -18.48 -5.97 -4.75
CA LYS A 38 -18.50 -5.38 -6.10
C LYS A 38 -18.38 -3.85 -6.07
N LEU A 39 -19.22 -3.21 -5.27
CA LEU A 39 -19.15 -1.75 -5.08
C LEU A 39 -17.83 -1.32 -4.44
N GLY A 40 -17.31 -2.13 -3.52
CA GLY A 40 -16.00 -1.91 -2.91
C GLY A 40 -14.88 -1.89 -3.94
N ILE A 41 -14.85 -2.84 -4.85
CA ILE A 41 -13.87 -2.90 -5.95
C ILE A 41 -13.97 -1.64 -6.83
N GLU A 42 -15.17 -1.23 -7.20
CA GLU A 42 -15.39 -0.01 -8.00
C GLU A 42 -14.80 1.24 -7.31
N LEU A 43 -15.00 1.37 -5.99
CA LEU A 43 -14.45 2.47 -5.21
C LEU A 43 -12.91 2.42 -5.14
N ILE A 44 -12.34 1.24 -4.96
CA ILE A 44 -10.89 1.04 -4.92
C ILE A 44 -10.27 1.45 -6.26
N GLU A 45 -10.85 1.03 -7.35
CA GLU A 45 -10.38 1.35 -8.71
C GLU A 45 -10.53 2.84 -9.05
N GLN A 46 -11.57 3.48 -8.52
CA GLN A 46 -11.83 4.90 -8.75
C GLN A 46 -10.92 5.81 -7.94
N TYR A 47 -10.74 5.53 -6.65
CA TYR A 47 -10.08 6.44 -5.71
C TYR A 47 -8.64 6.07 -5.37
N HIS A 48 -8.19 4.85 -5.69
CA HIS A 48 -6.87 4.33 -5.33
C HIS A 48 -6.50 4.60 -3.87
N PRO A 49 -7.31 4.11 -2.90
CA PRO A 49 -7.05 4.35 -1.49
C PRO A 49 -5.76 3.66 -1.03
N GLU A 50 -5.09 4.25 -0.06
CA GLU A 50 -3.91 3.65 0.56
C GLU A 50 -4.29 2.50 1.50
N ILE A 51 -5.45 2.60 2.17
CA ILE A 51 -5.90 1.62 3.17
C ILE A 51 -7.37 1.24 2.90
N ILE A 52 -7.66 -0.04 3.05
CA ILE A 52 -9.01 -0.58 2.96
C ILE A 52 -9.33 -1.31 4.25
N LEU A 53 -10.45 -0.91 4.88
CA LEU A 53 -11.06 -1.65 5.97
C LEU A 53 -12.14 -2.56 5.39
N ILE A 54 -12.02 -3.87 5.58
CA ILE A 54 -12.90 -4.83 4.91
C ILE A 54 -13.36 -5.94 5.84
N ASP A 55 -14.66 -6.24 5.81
CA ASP A 55 -15.22 -7.44 6.43
C ASP A 55 -15.04 -8.66 5.53
N ILE A 56 -14.86 -9.83 6.14
CA ILE A 56 -14.76 -11.11 5.42
C ILE A 56 -16.13 -11.60 4.97
N SER A 57 -17.10 -11.62 5.90
CA SER A 57 -18.39 -12.27 5.69
C SER A 57 -19.38 -11.33 5.02
N MET A 58 -19.39 -11.35 3.71
CA MET A 58 -20.35 -10.60 2.89
C MET A 58 -21.03 -11.53 1.88
N PRO A 59 -22.32 -11.30 1.55
CA PRO A 59 -23.01 -12.10 0.54
C PRO A 59 -22.34 -12.00 -0.83
N GLN A 60 -22.37 -13.07 -1.60
CA GLN A 60 -21.89 -13.20 -2.99
C GLN A 60 -20.38 -13.11 -3.16
N MET A 61 -19.74 -12.11 -2.58
CA MET A 61 -18.30 -11.88 -2.66
C MET A 61 -17.75 -11.63 -1.27
N THR A 62 -16.87 -12.51 -0.78
CA THR A 62 -16.22 -12.36 0.53
C THR A 62 -15.14 -11.29 0.50
N GLY A 63 -14.71 -10.85 1.69
CA GLY A 63 -13.55 -9.94 1.79
C GLY A 63 -12.28 -10.52 1.19
N PHE A 64 -12.06 -11.81 1.31
CA PHE A 64 -10.92 -12.49 0.67
C PHE A 64 -10.98 -12.46 -0.86
N ASP A 65 -12.17 -12.57 -1.43
CA ASP A 65 -12.35 -12.46 -2.88
C ASP A 65 -11.99 -11.06 -3.37
N VAL A 66 -12.40 -10.02 -2.66
CA VAL A 66 -12.03 -8.62 -2.96
C VAL A 66 -10.51 -8.43 -2.89
N ILE A 67 -9.88 -8.89 -1.81
CA ILE A 67 -8.42 -8.79 -1.61
C ILE A 67 -7.69 -9.49 -2.76
N SER A 68 -8.08 -10.72 -3.08
CA SER A 68 -7.48 -11.50 -4.17
C SER A 68 -7.61 -10.78 -5.52
N TYR A 69 -8.77 -10.24 -5.82
CA TYR A 69 -9.01 -9.49 -7.06
C TYR A 69 -8.12 -8.25 -7.17
N ILE A 70 -8.05 -7.46 -6.12
CA ILE A 70 -7.23 -6.23 -6.09
C ILE A 70 -5.73 -6.53 -6.13
N GLN A 71 -5.28 -7.59 -5.46
CA GLN A 71 -3.86 -7.98 -5.45
C GLN A 71 -3.34 -8.41 -6.82
N LYS A 72 -4.20 -8.87 -7.72
CA LYS A 72 -3.85 -9.18 -9.12
C LYS A 72 -3.61 -7.93 -9.97
N GLN A 73 -4.07 -6.78 -9.50
CA GLN A 73 -3.82 -5.49 -10.11
C GLN A 73 -2.60 -4.85 -9.44
N ALA A 74 -1.82 -4.07 -10.16
CA ALA A 74 -0.64 -3.40 -9.61
C ALA A 74 -0.98 -2.20 -8.71
N LEU A 75 -2.03 -2.30 -7.91
CA LEU A 75 -2.45 -1.26 -6.96
C LEU A 75 -1.72 -1.42 -5.63
N GLN A 76 -1.07 -0.36 -5.18
CA GLN A 76 -0.40 -0.32 -3.88
C GLN A 76 -1.39 0.08 -2.79
N THR A 77 -2.24 -0.85 -2.40
CA THR A 77 -3.19 -0.65 -1.31
C THR A 77 -2.94 -1.66 -0.20
N ARG A 78 -3.27 -1.30 1.03
CA ARG A 78 -3.12 -2.15 2.21
C ARG A 78 -4.49 -2.50 2.76
N PHE A 79 -4.66 -3.75 3.14
CA PHE A 79 -5.90 -4.27 3.69
C PHE A 79 -5.79 -4.47 5.19
N ILE A 80 -6.79 -3.99 5.93
CA ILE A 80 -7.05 -4.31 7.32
C ILE A 80 -8.38 -5.04 7.36
N ILE A 81 -8.38 -6.28 7.80
CA ILE A 81 -9.60 -7.07 7.95
C ILE A 81 -10.24 -6.76 9.28
N ILE A 82 -11.57 -6.55 9.28
CA ILE A 82 -12.37 -6.41 10.48
C ILE A 82 -13.48 -7.46 10.42
N SER A 83 -13.43 -8.45 11.32
CA SER A 83 -14.33 -9.61 11.28
C SER A 83 -14.98 -9.87 12.63
N GLY A 84 -16.25 -10.32 12.60
CA GLY A 84 -16.96 -10.84 13.77
C GLY A 84 -16.61 -12.28 14.11
N TYR A 85 -15.81 -12.94 13.30
CA TYR A 85 -15.49 -14.36 13.48
C TYR A 85 -14.04 -14.56 13.89
N ASP A 86 -13.85 -15.11 15.09
CA ASP A 86 -12.55 -15.55 15.59
C ASP A 86 -12.24 -16.99 15.11
N LYS A 87 -12.03 -17.12 13.81
CA LYS A 87 -11.62 -18.38 13.21
C LYS A 87 -10.13 -18.36 12.90
N PHE A 88 -9.41 -19.32 13.42
CA PHE A 88 -7.98 -19.50 13.14
C PHE A 88 -7.68 -19.54 11.64
N GLU A 89 -8.53 -20.22 10.87
CA GLU A 89 -8.42 -20.33 9.41
C GLU A 89 -8.47 -18.98 8.70
N TYR A 90 -9.28 -18.04 9.18
CA TYR A 90 -9.37 -16.70 8.63
C TYR A 90 -8.10 -15.88 8.92
N ALA A 91 -7.60 -15.96 10.15
CA ALA A 91 -6.34 -15.29 10.52
C ALA A 91 -5.16 -15.86 9.73
N GLN A 92 -5.09 -17.18 9.57
CA GLN A 92 -4.06 -17.85 8.77
C GLN A 92 -4.12 -17.41 7.30
N LYS A 93 -5.30 -17.39 6.70
CA LYS A 93 -5.49 -16.93 5.31
C LYS A 93 -5.10 -15.46 5.13
N ALA A 94 -5.47 -14.60 6.08
CA ALA A 94 -5.09 -13.19 6.09
C ALA A 94 -3.56 -13.01 6.07
N ILE A 95 -2.84 -13.77 6.90
CA ILE A 95 -1.37 -13.76 6.93
C ILE A 95 -0.80 -14.21 5.59
N GLN A 96 -1.30 -15.29 5.02
CA GLN A 96 -0.87 -15.82 3.71
C GLN A 96 -1.09 -14.81 2.57
N MET A 97 -2.15 -14.01 2.65
CA MET A 97 -2.46 -12.99 1.67
C MET A 97 -1.71 -11.67 1.89
N GLY A 98 -0.93 -11.56 2.95
CA GLY A 98 -0.15 -10.35 3.26
C GLY A 98 -1.00 -9.17 3.73
N VAL A 99 -2.11 -9.44 4.40
CA VAL A 99 -2.97 -8.42 5.01
C VAL A 99 -2.22 -7.73 6.15
N GLN A 100 -2.37 -6.43 6.29
CA GLN A 100 -1.62 -5.62 7.26
C GLN A 100 -2.02 -5.88 8.71
N ASP A 101 -3.32 -6.07 8.96
CA ASP A 101 -3.84 -6.35 10.29
C ASP A 101 -5.18 -7.07 10.22
N PHE A 102 -5.55 -7.69 11.34
CA PHE A 102 -6.81 -8.41 11.51
C PHE A 102 -7.43 -8.02 12.85
N LEU A 103 -8.53 -7.28 12.81
CA LEU A 103 -9.25 -6.81 13.98
C LEU A 103 -10.54 -7.59 14.18
N LEU A 104 -10.83 -7.98 15.43
CA LEU A 104 -12.10 -8.62 15.79
C LEU A 104 -13.15 -7.59 16.20
N LYS A 105 -14.39 -7.78 15.74
CA LYS A 105 -15.54 -7.03 16.23
C LYS A 105 -15.89 -7.48 17.65
N PRO A 106 -16.27 -6.57 18.55
CA PRO A 106 -16.42 -5.12 18.39
C PRO A 106 -15.06 -4.41 18.37
N VAL A 107 -14.92 -3.42 17.50
CA VAL A 107 -13.70 -2.63 17.35
C VAL A 107 -13.80 -1.36 18.19
N THR A 108 -12.79 -1.08 18.99
CA THR A 108 -12.68 0.17 19.73
C THR A 108 -12.03 1.26 18.88
N VAL A 109 -12.31 2.52 19.21
CA VAL A 109 -11.65 3.68 18.56
C VAL A 109 -10.14 3.57 18.68
N GLU A 110 -9.64 3.19 19.84
CA GLU A 110 -8.20 3.07 20.14
C GLU A 110 -7.55 1.95 19.31
N SER A 111 -8.18 0.77 19.22
CA SER A 111 -7.64 -0.35 18.44
C SER A 111 -7.62 -0.05 16.94
N LEU A 112 -8.65 0.62 16.43
CA LEU A 112 -8.70 1.06 15.04
C LEU A 112 -7.63 2.12 14.75
N HIS A 113 -7.51 3.11 15.59
CA HIS A 113 -6.51 4.17 15.44
C HIS A 113 -5.08 3.62 15.45
N LYS A 114 -4.79 2.72 16.39
CA LYS A 114 -3.49 2.03 16.47
C LYS A 114 -3.17 1.27 15.17
N SER A 115 -4.11 0.48 14.67
CA SER A 115 -3.95 -0.30 13.44
C SER A 115 -3.73 0.60 12.21
N LEU A 116 -4.52 1.65 12.08
CA LEU A 116 -4.38 2.63 11.00
C LEU A 116 -3.05 3.37 11.04
N ARG A 117 -2.60 3.81 12.21
CA ARG A 117 -1.31 4.49 12.35
C ARG A 117 -0.14 3.59 12.02
N GLN A 118 -0.13 2.37 12.53
CA GLN A 118 0.92 1.39 12.21
C GLN A 118 0.96 1.09 10.71
N THR A 119 -0.19 0.94 10.07
CA THR A 119 -0.28 0.73 8.62
C THR A 119 0.24 1.95 7.85
N SER A 120 -0.17 3.15 8.25
CA SER A 120 0.30 4.40 7.65
C SER A 120 1.81 4.57 7.75
N GLU A 121 2.39 4.28 8.92
CA GLU A 121 3.84 4.33 9.14
C GLU A 121 4.60 3.35 8.25
N ARG A 122 4.09 2.13 8.06
CA ARG A 122 4.69 1.14 7.16
C ARG A 122 4.65 1.61 5.70
N ILE A 123 3.53 2.16 5.26
CA ILE A 123 3.41 2.74 3.91
C ILE A 123 4.47 3.83 3.70
N ASP A 124 4.60 4.75 4.65
CA ASP A 124 5.57 5.85 4.57
C ASP A 124 7.02 5.35 4.54
N GLN A 125 7.34 4.32 5.33
CA GLN A 125 8.67 3.70 5.34
C GLN A 125 9.00 3.01 4.01
N GLU A 126 8.04 2.32 3.40
CA GLU A 126 8.21 1.68 2.10
C GLU A 126 8.46 2.71 1.00
N VAL A 127 7.68 3.79 0.97
CA VAL A 127 7.88 4.90 0.03
C VAL A 127 9.27 5.52 0.17
N LYS A 128 9.76 5.72 1.39
CA LYS A 128 11.11 6.24 1.64
C LYS A 128 12.20 5.28 1.16
N LYS A 129 12.03 3.97 1.37
CA LYS A 129 12.98 2.95 0.88
C LYS A 129 13.07 2.97 -0.64
N ASP A 130 11.93 2.99 -1.32
CA ASP A 130 11.87 3.01 -2.78
C ASP A 130 12.53 4.28 -3.34
N GLN A 131 12.25 5.45 -2.77
CA GLN A 131 12.90 6.70 -3.14
C GLN A 131 14.41 6.66 -2.93
N ASN A 132 14.89 6.10 -1.82
CA ASN A 132 16.31 5.94 -1.54
C ASN A 132 16.99 5.00 -2.54
N LEU A 133 16.34 3.90 -2.91
CA LEU A 133 16.84 2.95 -3.92
C LEU A 133 16.95 3.63 -5.28
N GLU A 134 15.94 4.39 -5.71
CA GLU A 134 15.98 5.14 -6.96
C GLU A 134 17.11 6.17 -7.00
N VAL A 135 17.33 6.90 -5.90
CA VAL A 135 18.43 7.85 -5.78
C VAL A 135 19.78 7.16 -5.86
N LEU A 136 19.95 6.02 -5.19
CA LEU A 136 21.18 5.23 -5.24
C LEU A 136 21.45 4.68 -6.64
N ASP A 137 20.44 4.14 -7.32
CA ASP A 137 20.56 3.63 -8.68
C ASP A 137 20.90 4.74 -9.67
N LYS A 138 20.31 5.92 -9.51
CA LYS A 138 20.64 7.09 -10.32
C LYS A 138 22.09 7.54 -10.11
N LYS A 139 22.55 7.59 -8.86
CA LYS A 139 23.94 7.92 -8.52
C LYS A 139 24.90 6.90 -9.12
N LYS A 140 24.59 5.61 -9.01
CA LYS A 140 25.40 4.53 -9.59
C LYS A 140 25.50 4.64 -11.11
N ARG A 141 24.39 4.89 -11.81
CA ARG A 141 24.37 5.11 -13.26
C ARG A 141 25.20 6.31 -13.67
N ASN A 142 25.06 7.43 -12.95
CA ASN A 142 25.85 8.63 -13.22
C ASN A 142 27.35 8.39 -13.03
N TYR A 143 27.74 7.68 -11.97
CA TYR A 143 29.14 7.31 -11.73
C TYR A 143 29.68 6.41 -12.84
N GLN A 144 28.91 5.39 -13.26
CA GLN A 144 29.31 4.50 -14.36
C GLN A 144 29.48 5.26 -15.67
N ASN A 145 28.58 6.19 -15.99
CA ASN A 145 28.69 7.03 -17.18
C ASN A 145 29.94 7.93 -17.12
N TYR A 146 30.19 8.55 -15.97
CA TYR A 146 31.39 9.35 -15.76
C TYR A 146 32.68 8.52 -16.00
N MET A 147 32.74 7.32 -15.41
CA MET A 147 33.88 6.43 -15.57
C MET A 147 34.08 5.97 -17.02
N ARG A 148 33.02 5.72 -17.78
CA ARG A 148 33.09 5.40 -19.20
C ARG A 148 33.69 6.57 -20.01
N HIS A 149 33.22 7.79 -19.77
CA HIS A 149 33.75 8.98 -20.44
C HIS A 149 35.21 9.24 -20.07
N PHE A 150 35.54 9.09 -18.80
CA PHE A 150 36.92 9.23 -18.33
C PHE A 150 37.87 8.19 -19.01
N ALA A 151 37.48 6.91 -19.01
CA ALA A 151 38.26 5.86 -19.65
C ALA A 151 38.44 6.11 -21.16
N ALA A 152 37.35 6.51 -21.85
CA ALA A 152 37.41 6.86 -23.27
C ALA A 152 38.34 8.04 -23.54
N SER A 153 38.31 9.10 -22.74
CA SER A 153 39.19 10.25 -22.89
C SER A 153 40.65 9.91 -22.64
N GLN A 154 40.94 9.06 -21.66
CA GLN A 154 42.30 8.57 -21.40
C GLN A 154 42.83 7.70 -22.56
N PHE A 155 41.98 6.85 -23.14
CA PHE A 155 42.32 6.04 -24.29
C PHE A 155 42.66 6.90 -25.51
N VAL A 156 41.83 7.89 -25.82
CA VAL A 156 42.09 8.81 -26.95
C VAL A 156 43.38 9.61 -26.74
N ARG A 157 43.62 10.12 -25.52
CA ARG A 157 44.85 10.84 -25.18
C ARG A 157 46.08 9.96 -25.39
N LYS A 158 46.08 8.74 -24.85
CA LYS A 158 47.18 7.78 -25.01
C LYS A 158 47.46 7.46 -26.50
N TYR A 159 46.38 7.30 -27.29
CA TYR A 159 46.48 7.06 -28.72
C TYR A 159 47.15 8.24 -29.46
N LYS A 160 46.71 9.46 -29.15
CA LYS A 160 47.33 10.68 -29.72
C LYS A 160 48.80 10.80 -29.36
N ASP A 161 49.17 10.56 -28.12
CA ASP A 161 50.56 10.62 -27.66
C ASP A 161 51.43 9.54 -28.35
N GLN A 162 50.89 8.33 -28.56
CA GLN A 162 51.58 7.21 -29.19
C GLN A 162 51.86 7.45 -30.70
N PHE A 163 50.93 8.10 -31.39
CA PHE A 163 51.01 8.30 -32.85
C PHE A 163 51.33 9.74 -33.25
N GLY A 164 51.66 10.63 -32.29
CA GLY A 164 52.07 12.00 -32.56
C GLY A 164 51.00 12.85 -33.26
N ILE A 165 49.73 12.55 -33.05
CA ILE A 165 48.61 13.27 -33.65
C ILE A 165 48.26 14.47 -32.76
N GLN A 166 48.36 15.70 -33.33
CA GLN A 166 47.92 16.94 -32.66
C GLN A 166 46.44 17.17 -32.77
#